data_3a9725b83f736a5d0ee7f53aa4faca0b
#
_entry.id   3a9725b83f736a5d0ee7f53aa4faca0b
#
_cell.length_a   1.000
_cell.length_b   1.000
_cell.length_c   1.000
_cell.angle_alpha   90.00
_cell.angle_beta   90.00
_cell.angle_gamma   90.00
#
_symmetry.space_group_name_H-M   'P 1'
#
loop_
_entity.id
_entity.type
_entity.pdbx_description
1 polymer ?
#
loop_
_entity_poly.entity_id
_entity_poly.type
_entity_poly.pdbx_seq_one_letter_code
_entity_poly.pdbx_strand_id
1 'polypeptide(L)'
;MAVPGPGTVRRWRREAPEGFEFALLGPRQIAQEGFREGKVVETALKTLGEVAKELDSKCAVFVAPPDFTSSRANRTALRDFLKSVRKQFDTVVFEPGPAWKADDADDLAEETNTLSARDPLHQGLSKRNVAYYRLPGPAGHKSRYEDPAIEKLADIAAAGKAQNATYVFTNVDMFADAKRFKKAMGVV
;
A
#
# COMPACT_ATOMS: atom_id res chain seq x y z
N MET A 1 4.68 -12.28 10.55
CA MET A 1 3.24 -12.62 10.54
C MET A 1 3.10 -13.88 9.71
N ALA A 2 2.42 -14.90 10.20
CA ALA A 2 2.20 -16.14 9.44
C ALA A 2 1.17 -15.90 8.32
N VAL A 3 1.32 -16.61 7.21
CA VAL A 3 0.32 -16.61 6.14
C VAL A 3 -0.96 -17.24 6.68
N PRO A 4 -2.15 -16.63 6.49
CA PRO A 4 -3.40 -17.22 6.96
C PRO A 4 -3.67 -18.55 6.24
N GLY A 5 -4.22 -19.52 7.00
CA GLY A 5 -4.58 -20.80 6.42
C GLY A 5 -5.71 -20.67 5.39
N PRO A 6 -5.81 -21.61 4.41
CA PRO A 6 -6.79 -21.53 3.31
C PRO A 6 -8.24 -21.39 3.78
N GLY A 7 -8.61 -22.03 4.89
CA GLY A 7 -9.94 -21.91 5.48
C GLY A 7 -10.27 -20.50 5.96
N THR A 8 -9.28 -19.80 6.53
CA THR A 8 -9.42 -18.40 6.97
C THR A 8 -9.60 -17.47 5.77
N VAL A 9 -8.79 -17.67 4.72
CA VAL A 9 -8.86 -16.86 3.49
C VAL A 9 -10.23 -16.99 2.83
N ARG A 10 -10.74 -18.22 2.66
CA ARG A 10 -12.09 -18.47 2.12
C ARG A 10 -13.18 -17.84 2.97
N ARG A 11 -13.04 -17.90 4.32
CA ARG A 11 -13.99 -17.25 5.21
C ARG A 11 -14.02 -15.74 5.00
N TRP A 12 -12.88 -15.09 4.91
CA TRP A 12 -12.80 -13.64 4.65
C TRP A 12 -13.50 -13.26 3.34
N ARG A 13 -13.25 -14.03 2.25
CA ARG A 13 -13.93 -13.76 0.97
C ARG A 13 -15.43 -13.90 1.07
N ARG A 14 -15.93 -14.93 1.76
CA ARG A 14 -17.36 -15.16 1.94
C ARG A 14 -18.04 -14.10 2.82
N GLU A 15 -17.35 -13.60 3.84
CA GLU A 15 -17.88 -12.62 4.79
C GLU A 15 -17.75 -11.18 4.28
N ALA A 16 -16.94 -10.94 3.25
CA ALA A 16 -16.79 -9.63 2.65
C ALA A 16 -18.07 -9.24 1.88
N PRO A 17 -18.51 -7.97 2.02
CA PRO A 17 -19.66 -7.46 1.26
C PRO A 17 -19.41 -7.52 -0.25
N GLU A 18 -20.50 -7.44 -1.02
CA GLU A 18 -20.42 -7.25 -2.46
C GLU A 18 -19.63 -5.95 -2.79
N GLY A 19 -18.77 -6.02 -3.79
CA GLY A 19 -17.89 -4.89 -4.18
C GLY A 19 -16.72 -4.64 -3.25
N PHE A 20 -16.51 -5.46 -2.18
CA PHE A 20 -15.35 -5.32 -1.31
C PHE A 20 -14.07 -5.76 -2.03
N GLU A 21 -13.09 -4.87 -2.07
CA GLU A 21 -11.77 -5.12 -2.64
C GLU A 21 -10.73 -5.42 -1.55
N PHE A 22 -9.96 -6.48 -1.76
CA PHE A 22 -8.82 -6.81 -0.91
C PHE A 22 -7.54 -6.25 -1.50
N ALA A 23 -6.72 -5.57 -0.66
CA ALA A 23 -5.35 -5.25 -0.96
C ALA A 23 -4.43 -6.09 -0.06
N LEU A 24 -3.50 -6.81 -0.66
CA LEU A 24 -2.64 -7.75 0.05
C LEU A 24 -1.27 -7.13 0.37
N LEU A 25 -0.86 -7.21 1.63
CA LEU A 25 0.52 -6.90 1.99
C LEU A 25 1.43 -8.05 1.54
N GLY A 26 2.44 -7.72 0.76
CA GLY A 26 3.48 -8.65 0.36
C GLY A 26 4.20 -9.26 1.57
N PRO A 27 4.57 -10.54 1.52
CA PRO A 27 5.35 -11.19 2.58
C PRO A 27 6.65 -10.43 2.89
N ARG A 28 6.93 -10.24 4.18
CA ARG A 28 8.12 -9.50 4.64
C ARG A 28 9.44 -10.06 4.13
N GLN A 29 9.50 -11.37 3.89
CA GLN A 29 10.67 -12.04 3.34
C GLN A 29 11.13 -11.41 2.02
N ILE A 30 10.20 -10.96 1.17
CA ILE A 30 10.53 -10.29 -0.10
C ILE A 30 11.34 -9.02 0.15
N ALA A 31 10.92 -8.21 1.11
CA ALA A 31 11.60 -6.99 1.47
C ALA A 31 12.93 -7.25 2.21
N GLN A 32 12.99 -8.28 3.04
CA GLN A 32 14.21 -8.73 3.71
C GLN A 32 15.29 -9.22 2.74
N GLU A 33 14.89 -9.83 1.62
CA GLU A 33 15.80 -10.18 0.50
C GLU A 33 16.12 -8.96 -0.38
N GLY A 34 15.70 -7.77 0.01
CA GLY A 34 15.94 -6.52 -0.73
C GLY A 34 15.30 -6.51 -2.12
N PHE A 35 14.18 -7.18 -2.30
CA PHE A 35 13.44 -7.31 -3.55
C PHE A 35 14.23 -7.99 -4.68
N ARG A 36 15.22 -8.81 -4.34
CA ARG A 36 16.06 -9.51 -5.32
C ARG A 36 15.47 -10.86 -5.65
N GLU A 37 15.66 -11.29 -6.91
CA GLU A 37 15.28 -12.62 -7.34
C GLU A 37 15.97 -13.71 -6.49
N GLY A 38 15.25 -14.78 -6.24
CA GLY A 38 15.74 -15.92 -5.47
C GLY A 38 14.61 -16.81 -4.97
N LYS A 39 14.95 -18.02 -4.56
CA LYS A 39 13.98 -19.04 -4.14
C LYS A 39 13.04 -18.58 -3.01
N VAL A 40 13.52 -17.75 -2.09
CA VAL A 40 12.71 -17.19 -1.00
C VAL A 40 11.64 -16.27 -1.55
N VAL A 41 12.03 -15.35 -2.45
CA VAL A 41 11.11 -14.38 -3.08
C VAL A 41 10.11 -15.08 -3.99
N GLU A 42 10.56 -16.04 -4.80
CA GLU A 42 9.69 -16.85 -5.67
C GLU A 42 8.63 -17.60 -4.86
N THR A 43 9.04 -18.27 -3.77
CA THR A 43 8.12 -19.01 -2.89
C THR A 43 7.12 -18.05 -2.24
N ALA A 44 7.58 -16.90 -1.76
CA ALA A 44 6.73 -15.89 -1.13
C ALA A 44 5.72 -15.29 -2.13
N LEU A 45 6.14 -15.01 -3.37
CA LEU A 45 5.26 -14.54 -4.43
C LEU A 45 4.22 -15.59 -4.85
N LYS A 46 4.61 -16.86 -4.96
CA LYS A 46 3.68 -17.95 -5.22
C LYS A 46 2.58 -18.01 -4.16
N THR A 47 2.96 -17.99 -2.88
CA THR A 47 1.99 -17.99 -1.77
C THR A 47 1.08 -16.77 -1.80
N LEU A 48 1.64 -15.58 -2.09
CA LEU A 48 0.84 -14.35 -2.23
C LEU A 48 -0.18 -14.48 -3.38
N GLY A 49 0.24 -15.03 -4.51
CA GLY A 49 -0.63 -15.28 -5.67
C GLY A 49 -1.77 -16.27 -5.38
N GLU A 50 -1.50 -17.32 -4.59
CA GLU A 50 -2.52 -18.27 -4.15
C GLU A 50 -3.59 -17.59 -3.26
N VAL A 51 -3.15 -16.77 -2.30
CA VAL A 51 -4.06 -15.97 -1.46
C VAL A 51 -4.83 -14.94 -2.28
N ALA A 52 -4.17 -14.26 -3.21
CA ALA A 52 -4.79 -13.28 -4.09
C ALA A 52 -5.91 -13.90 -4.92
N LYS A 53 -5.65 -15.08 -5.50
CA LYS A 53 -6.66 -15.82 -6.27
C LYS A 53 -7.89 -16.20 -5.42
N GLU A 54 -7.67 -16.67 -4.20
CA GLU A 54 -8.77 -17.06 -3.30
C GLU A 54 -9.62 -15.86 -2.84
N LEU A 55 -9.01 -14.68 -2.68
CA LEU A 55 -9.68 -13.43 -2.28
C LEU A 55 -10.21 -12.62 -3.46
N ASP A 56 -9.92 -13.02 -4.70
CA ASP A 56 -10.13 -12.20 -5.91
C ASP A 56 -9.45 -10.82 -5.75
N SER A 57 -8.26 -10.82 -5.14
CA SER A 57 -7.51 -9.59 -4.91
C SER A 57 -6.64 -9.25 -6.11
N LYS A 58 -6.74 -8.01 -6.57
CA LYS A 58 -5.98 -7.48 -7.71
C LYS A 58 -4.90 -6.48 -7.30
N CYS A 59 -4.80 -6.21 -5.98
CA CYS A 59 -3.88 -5.22 -5.43
C CYS A 59 -2.87 -5.88 -4.49
N ALA A 60 -1.58 -5.63 -4.73
CA ALA A 60 -0.48 -6.04 -3.86
C ALA A 60 0.35 -4.83 -3.41
N VAL A 61 0.64 -4.75 -2.11
CA VAL A 61 1.39 -3.65 -1.49
C VAL A 61 2.69 -4.21 -0.91
N PHE A 62 3.83 -3.69 -1.32
CA PHE A 62 5.16 -4.10 -0.86
C PHE A 62 5.79 -2.98 -0.05
N VAL A 63 6.06 -3.28 1.22
CA VAL A 63 6.58 -2.31 2.19
C VAL A 63 8.08 -2.48 2.32
N ALA A 64 8.85 -1.42 2.07
CA ALA A 64 10.29 -1.43 2.27
C ALA A 64 10.63 -1.43 3.77
N PRO A 65 11.68 -2.16 4.19
CA PRO A 65 12.19 -2.03 5.53
C PRO A 65 12.90 -0.68 5.72
N PRO A 66 13.04 -0.20 6.96
CA PRO A 66 13.60 1.14 7.23
C PRO A 66 15.01 1.37 6.68
N ASP A 67 15.80 0.31 6.57
CA ASP A 67 17.19 0.32 6.09
C ASP A 67 17.32 0.14 4.57
N PHE A 68 16.22 -0.07 3.87
CA PHE A 68 16.21 -0.17 2.41
C PHE A 68 16.33 1.21 1.77
N THR A 69 17.57 1.64 1.54
CA THR A 69 17.89 2.97 0.99
C THR A 69 17.60 3.06 -0.51
N SER A 70 17.51 4.28 -1.05
CA SER A 70 17.37 4.57 -2.49
C SER A 70 18.69 4.48 -3.27
N SER A 71 19.63 3.63 -2.85
CA SER A 71 20.89 3.39 -3.56
C SER A 71 20.63 2.88 -4.98
N ARG A 72 21.60 3.08 -5.89
CA ARG A 72 21.47 2.61 -7.29
C ARG A 72 21.18 1.11 -7.37
N ALA A 73 21.86 0.30 -6.56
CA ALA A 73 21.67 -1.16 -6.54
C ALA A 73 20.25 -1.54 -6.07
N ASN A 74 19.74 -0.87 -5.02
CA ASN A 74 18.40 -1.13 -4.52
C ASN A 74 17.31 -0.63 -5.49
N ARG A 75 17.51 0.53 -6.11
CA ARG A 75 16.60 1.03 -7.16
C ARG A 75 16.51 0.07 -8.34
N THR A 76 17.63 -0.50 -8.78
CA THR A 76 17.64 -1.50 -9.85
C THR A 76 16.89 -2.77 -9.44
N ALA A 77 17.22 -3.35 -8.29
CA ALA A 77 16.54 -4.55 -7.79
C ALA A 77 15.04 -4.34 -7.64
N LEU A 78 14.63 -3.21 -7.04
CA LEU A 78 13.22 -2.87 -6.85
C LEU A 78 12.49 -2.66 -8.19
N ARG A 79 13.13 -1.98 -9.15
CA ARG A 79 12.59 -1.79 -10.50
C ARG A 79 12.26 -3.13 -11.17
N ASP A 80 13.23 -4.04 -11.18
CA ASP A 80 13.09 -5.35 -11.82
C ASP A 80 11.99 -6.17 -11.12
N PHE A 81 11.98 -6.15 -9.80
CA PHE A 81 10.94 -6.78 -8.99
C PHE A 81 9.54 -6.21 -9.31
N LEU A 82 9.36 -4.90 -9.27
CA LEU A 82 8.06 -4.26 -9.54
C LEU A 82 7.55 -4.58 -10.94
N LYS A 83 8.42 -4.55 -11.96
CA LYS A 83 8.08 -4.95 -13.34
C LYS A 83 7.64 -6.41 -13.42
N SER A 84 8.25 -7.31 -12.65
CA SER A 84 7.88 -8.73 -12.65
C SER A 84 6.52 -8.95 -11.99
N VAL A 85 6.29 -8.34 -10.84
CA VAL A 85 5.04 -8.50 -10.05
C VAL A 85 3.86 -7.83 -10.73
N ARG A 86 4.08 -6.72 -11.48
CA ARG A 86 3.04 -6.02 -12.25
C ARG A 86 2.36 -6.91 -13.29
N LYS A 87 2.98 -8.02 -13.67
CA LYS A 87 2.37 -9.03 -14.56
C LYS A 87 1.33 -9.92 -13.86
N GLN A 88 1.32 -9.93 -12.52
CA GLN A 88 0.46 -10.79 -11.71
C GLN A 88 -0.69 -10.03 -11.05
N PHE A 89 -0.54 -8.71 -10.86
CA PHE A 89 -1.52 -7.87 -10.18
C PHE A 89 -1.88 -6.64 -11.02
N ASP A 90 -3.15 -6.27 -11.01
CA ASP A 90 -3.65 -5.08 -11.73
C ASP A 90 -3.16 -3.79 -11.06
N THR A 91 -2.94 -3.82 -9.74
CA THR A 91 -2.38 -2.72 -8.97
C THR A 91 -1.25 -3.22 -8.11
N VAL A 92 -0.08 -2.64 -8.28
CA VAL A 92 1.08 -2.89 -7.43
C VAL A 92 1.49 -1.58 -6.78
N VAL A 93 1.63 -1.61 -5.46
CA VAL A 93 2.01 -0.44 -4.67
C VAL A 93 3.32 -0.72 -3.97
N PHE A 94 4.26 0.20 -4.08
CA PHE A 94 5.48 0.24 -3.28
C PHE A 94 5.32 1.26 -2.16
N GLU A 95 5.47 0.83 -0.92
CA GLU A 95 5.56 1.73 0.23
C GLU A 95 7.02 1.95 0.59
N PRO A 96 7.57 3.15 0.30
CA PRO A 96 8.96 3.45 0.57
C PRO A 96 9.24 3.56 2.07
N GLY A 97 10.44 3.16 2.49
CA GLY A 97 10.94 3.44 3.82
C GLY A 97 11.39 4.92 3.97
N PRO A 98 11.76 5.33 5.19
CA PRO A 98 12.11 6.72 5.51
C PRO A 98 13.36 7.25 4.78
N ALA A 99 14.18 6.35 4.23
CA ALA A 99 15.37 6.69 3.45
C ALA A 99 15.08 7.08 1.99
N TRP A 100 13.80 7.06 1.59
CA TRP A 100 13.36 7.46 0.25
C TRP A 100 12.70 8.84 0.29
N LYS A 101 12.99 9.66 -0.69
CA LYS A 101 12.18 10.85 -0.96
C LYS A 101 10.90 10.42 -1.68
N ALA A 102 9.78 11.05 -1.35
CA ALA A 102 8.50 10.70 -1.94
C ALA A 102 8.49 10.84 -3.48
N ASP A 103 9.10 11.89 -4.01
CA ASP A 103 9.19 12.10 -5.46
C ASP A 103 10.06 11.03 -6.15
N ASP A 104 11.19 10.63 -5.53
CA ASP A 104 12.02 9.53 -6.06
C ASP A 104 11.26 8.18 -6.12
N ALA A 105 10.37 7.94 -5.17
CA ALA A 105 9.51 6.76 -5.17
C ALA A 105 8.42 6.86 -6.24
N ASP A 106 7.83 8.04 -6.45
CA ASP A 106 6.86 8.28 -7.51
C ASP A 106 7.49 8.10 -8.91
N ASP A 107 8.71 8.63 -9.14
CA ASP A 107 9.43 8.48 -10.41
C ASP A 107 9.67 6.99 -10.74
N LEU A 108 10.11 6.21 -9.74
CA LEU A 108 10.29 4.76 -9.92
C LEU A 108 8.97 4.03 -10.16
N ALA A 109 7.92 4.42 -9.47
CA ALA A 109 6.58 3.85 -9.63
C ALA A 109 6.02 4.16 -11.03
N GLU A 110 6.25 5.36 -11.56
CA GLU A 110 5.88 5.73 -12.92
C GLU A 110 6.64 4.89 -13.96
N GLU A 111 7.96 4.76 -13.81
CA GLU A 111 8.81 3.94 -14.70
C GLU A 111 8.37 2.47 -14.75
N THR A 112 7.82 1.96 -13.68
CA THR A 112 7.42 0.55 -13.56
C THR A 112 5.93 0.31 -13.76
N ASN A 113 5.15 1.36 -14.06
CA ASN A 113 3.69 1.33 -14.12
C ASN A 113 3.05 0.77 -12.84
N THR A 114 3.57 1.20 -11.70
CA THR A 114 3.08 0.86 -10.35
C THR A 114 2.71 2.14 -9.59
N LEU A 115 2.33 2.04 -8.33
CA LEU A 115 2.05 3.18 -7.46
C LEU A 115 3.08 3.25 -6.33
N SER A 116 3.40 4.45 -5.87
CA SER A 116 4.07 4.63 -4.59
C SER A 116 3.05 5.04 -3.52
N ALA A 117 3.19 4.48 -2.32
CA ALA A 117 2.39 4.90 -1.18
C ALA A 117 3.07 6.09 -0.48
N ARG A 118 2.26 7.05 -0.02
CA ARG A 118 2.73 8.18 0.80
C ARG A 118 1.69 8.57 1.84
N ASP A 119 2.13 9.24 2.88
CA ASP A 119 1.25 9.88 3.86
C ASP A 119 0.97 11.32 3.40
N PRO A 120 -0.27 11.65 3.00
CA PRO A 120 -0.58 12.98 2.46
C PRO A 120 -0.48 14.10 3.50
N LEU A 121 -0.59 13.78 4.79
CA LEU A 121 -0.44 14.77 5.87
C LEU A 121 1.02 15.22 6.08
N HIS A 122 1.99 14.38 5.71
CA HIS A 122 3.43 14.62 5.91
C HIS A 122 4.19 14.83 4.60
N GLN A 123 3.79 14.13 3.54
CA GLN A 123 4.53 14.08 2.27
C GLN A 123 3.79 14.77 1.12
N GLY A 124 2.57 15.28 1.39
CA GLY A 124 1.71 15.89 0.38
C GLY A 124 1.07 14.87 -0.57
N LEU A 125 0.33 15.39 -1.54
CA LEU A 125 -0.37 14.56 -2.53
C LEU A 125 0.58 14.11 -3.65
N SER A 126 0.33 12.94 -4.18
CA SER A 126 0.93 12.50 -5.45
C SER A 126 0.42 13.39 -6.60
N LYS A 127 1.28 13.62 -7.58
CA LYS A 127 0.95 14.37 -8.80
C LYS A 127 0.26 13.49 -9.85
N ARG A 128 0.11 12.20 -9.58
CA ARG A 128 -0.41 11.20 -10.53
C ARG A 128 -1.94 11.15 -10.50
N ASN A 129 -2.54 10.70 -11.60
CA ASN A 129 -4.00 10.55 -11.73
C ASN A 129 -4.57 9.43 -10.85
N VAL A 130 -3.74 8.44 -10.49
CA VAL A 130 -4.08 7.39 -9.54
C VAL A 130 -3.11 7.46 -8.38
N ALA A 131 -3.63 7.50 -7.16
CA ALA A 131 -2.83 7.66 -5.95
C ALA A 131 -3.20 6.64 -4.88
N TYR A 132 -2.21 6.26 -4.07
CA TYR A 132 -2.37 5.36 -2.94
C TYR A 132 -1.76 5.99 -1.70
N TYR A 133 -2.59 6.26 -0.70
CA TYR A 133 -2.18 6.92 0.53
C TYR A 133 -2.28 5.95 1.70
N ARG A 134 -1.24 5.92 2.54
CA ARG A 134 -1.24 5.16 3.78
C ARG A 134 -1.08 6.08 4.98
N LEU A 135 -1.95 5.89 5.95
CA LEU A 135 -2.15 6.74 7.11
C LEU A 135 -1.85 5.92 8.37
N PRO A 136 -0.57 5.91 8.83
CA PRO A 136 -0.14 5.05 9.93
C PRO A 136 -0.53 5.58 11.32
N GLY A 137 -1.09 6.78 11.39
CA GLY A 137 -1.32 7.53 12.63
C GLY A 137 -0.24 8.59 12.86
N PRO A 138 -0.57 9.69 13.55
CA PRO A 138 0.32 10.85 13.72
C PRO A 138 1.63 10.54 14.48
N ALA A 139 1.60 9.53 15.35
CA ALA A 139 2.76 9.02 16.08
C ALA A 139 2.93 7.50 15.86
N GLY A 140 2.58 7.01 14.67
CA GLY A 140 2.63 5.60 14.29
C GLY A 140 1.35 4.84 14.66
N HIS A 141 1.34 3.52 14.38
CA HIS A 141 0.13 2.70 14.36
C HIS A 141 -0.65 2.62 15.69
N LYS A 142 -0.03 2.96 16.82
CA LYS A 142 -0.69 2.98 18.14
C LYS A 142 -1.41 4.29 18.44
N SER A 143 -1.28 5.29 17.59
CA SER A 143 -1.92 6.61 17.77
C SER A 143 -3.20 6.71 16.94
N ARG A 144 -4.09 7.61 17.36
CA ARG A 144 -5.32 7.97 16.64
C ARG A 144 -5.18 9.36 16.03
N TYR A 145 -5.95 9.62 14.99
CA TYR A 145 -6.08 10.96 14.45
C TYR A 145 -7.14 11.75 15.26
N GLU A 146 -6.77 12.95 15.69
CA GLU A 146 -7.74 13.91 16.25
C GLU A 146 -8.58 14.51 15.13
N ASP A 147 -9.77 15.05 15.47
CA ASP A 147 -10.69 15.59 14.45
C ASP A 147 -10.07 16.66 13.54
N PRO A 148 -9.25 17.61 14.02
CA PRO A 148 -8.60 18.57 13.14
C PRO A 148 -7.67 17.95 12.10
N ALA A 149 -7.05 16.79 12.41
CA ALA A 149 -6.19 16.08 11.46
C ALA A 149 -7.02 15.38 10.36
N ILE A 150 -8.20 14.85 10.73
CA ILE A 150 -9.14 14.25 9.77
C ILE A 150 -9.73 15.33 8.85
N GLU A 151 -10.12 16.50 9.39
CA GLU A 151 -10.61 17.64 8.62
C GLU A 151 -9.53 18.15 7.65
N LYS A 152 -8.31 18.36 8.15
CA LYS A 152 -7.17 18.73 7.31
C LYS A 152 -6.91 17.71 6.18
N LEU A 153 -7.02 16.41 6.48
CA LEU A 153 -6.88 15.36 5.47
C LEU A 153 -7.97 15.47 4.41
N ALA A 154 -9.21 15.76 4.80
CA ALA A 154 -10.32 15.94 3.87
C ALA A 154 -10.12 17.17 2.97
N ASP A 155 -9.65 18.29 3.52
CA ASP A 155 -9.31 19.49 2.75
C ASP A 155 -8.20 19.22 1.73
N ILE A 156 -7.13 18.52 2.16
CA ILE A 156 -6.04 18.11 1.28
C ILE A 156 -6.58 17.20 0.16
N ALA A 157 -7.41 16.21 0.52
CA ALA A 157 -7.97 15.28 -0.45
C ALA A 157 -8.88 15.96 -1.47
N ALA A 158 -9.71 16.92 -1.02
CA ALA A 158 -10.59 17.71 -1.89
C ALA A 158 -9.80 18.60 -2.87
N ALA A 159 -8.63 19.10 -2.47
CA ALA A 159 -7.73 19.85 -3.34
C ALA A 159 -6.92 18.98 -4.30
N GLY A 160 -6.97 17.66 -4.14
CA GLY A 160 -6.23 16.70 -4.96
C GLY A 160 -6.72 16.62 -6.40
N LYS A 161 -5.79 16.38 -7.33
CA LYS A 161 -6.08 16.24 -8.76
C LYS A 161 -6.21 14.78 -9.22
N ALA A 162 -5.96 13.82 -8.33
CA ALA A 162 -6.06 12.40 -8.65
C ALA A 162 -7.53 12.06 -8.99
N GLN A 163 -7.74 11.39 -10.13
CA GLN A 163 -9.07 10.90 -10.53
C GLN A 163 -9.53 9.75 -9.63
N ASN A 164 -8.57 8.93 -9.20
CA ASN A 164 -8.80 7.83 -8.28
C ASN A 164 -7.74 7.87 -7.16
N ALA A 165 -8.20 7.93 -5.92
CA ALA A 165 -7.33 7.92 -4.76
C ALA A 165 -7.81 6.91 -3.71
N THR A 166 -6.90 6.04 -3.27
CA THR A 166 -7.15 5.07 -2.21
C THR A 166 -6.51 5.59 -0.93
N TYR A 167 -7.28 5.65 0.17
CA TYR A 167 -6.82 6.07 1.50
C TYR A 167 -6.92 4.88 2.44
N VAL A 168 -5.78 4.41 2.97
CA VAL A 168 -5.68 3.24 3.83
C VAL A 168 -5.20 3.65 5.22
N PHE A 169 -6.09 3.65 6.18
CA PHE A 169 -5.74 3.85 7.58
C PHE A 169 -5.17 2.55 8.14
N THR A 170 -4.01 2.63 8.80
CA THR A 170 -3.29 1.46 9.33
C THR A 170 -2.95 1.61 10.81
N ASN A 171 -3.53 2.60 11.45
CA ASN A 171 -3.40 2.87 12.90
C ASN A 171 -4.39 2.03 13.73
N VAL A 172 -4.32 2.15 15.06
CA VAL A 172 -5.16 1.38 16.00
C VAL A 172 -6.66 1.62 15.81
N ASP A 173 -7.06 2.85 15.44
CA ASP A 173 -8.46 3.24 15.25
C ASP A 173 -8.86 3.30 13.75
N MET A 174 -8.17 2.54 12.89
CA MET A 174 -8.31 2.59 11.42
C MET A 174 -9.76 2.63 10.91
N PHE A 175 -10.66 1.83 11.49
CA PHE A 175 -12.06 1.80 11.06
C PHE A 175 -12.82 3.07 11.45
N ALA A 176 -12.59 3.57 12.67
CA ALA A 176 -13.24 4.80 13.14
C ALA A 176 -12.72 6.00 12.36
N ASP A 177 -11.39 6.08 12.14
CA ASP A 177 -10.75 7.16 11.41
C ASP A 177 -11.15 7.17 9.94
N ALA A 178 -11.23 6.01 9.28
CA ALA A 178 -11.73 5.90 7.91
C ALA A 178 -13.19 6.34 7.79
N LYS A 179 -14.06 6.01 8.76
CA LYS A 179 -15.45 6.47 8.78
C LYS A 179 -15.55 7.98 8.98
N ARG A 180 -14.76 8.56 9.90
CA ARG A 180 -14.72 10.03 10.10
C ARG A 180 -14.24 10.75 8.84
N PHE A 181 -13.19 10.25 8.21
CA PHE A 181 -12.68 10.79 6.96
C PHE A 181 -13.71 10.70 5.83
N LYS A 182 -14.35 9.53 5.65
CA LYS A 182 -15.43 9.35 4.67
C LYS A 182 -16.57 10.37 4.88
N LYS A 183 -16.97 10.58 6.13
CA LYS A 183 -17.97 11.59 6.50
C LYS A 183 -17.50 13.02 6.17
N ALA A 184 -16.26 13.37 6.50
CA ALA A 184 -15.70 14.70 6.20
C ALA A 184 -15.61 14.96 4.70
N MET A 185 -15.38 13.93 3.87
CA MET A 185 -15.40 14.01 2.40
C MET A 185 -16.82 14.09 1.80
N GLY A 186 -17.89 14.00 2.61
CA GLY A 186 -19.25 13.97 2.10
C GLY A 186 -19.63 12.72 1.31
N VAL A 187 -18.85 11.63 1.45
CA VAL A 187 -19.13 10.34 0.79
C VAL A 187 -19.96 9.49 1.76
N VAL A 188 -21.17 9.14 1.36
CA VAL A 188 -22.11 8.32 2.15
C VAL A 188 -21.78 6.83 2.04
#